data_52a00d94d92c9487f5fc0ca6ce041844
#
_entry.id   52a00d94d92c9487f5fc0ca6ce041844
#
_cell.length_a   1.000
_cell.length_b   1.000
_cell.length_c   1.000
_cell.angle_alpha   90.00
_cell.angle_beta   90.00
_cell.angle_gamma   90.00
#
_symmetry.space_group_name_H-M   'P 1'
#
loop_
_entity.id
_entity.type
_entity.pdbx_description
1 polymer ?
#
loop_
_entity_poly.entity_id
_entity_poly.type
_entity_poly.pdbx_seq_one_letter_code
_entity_poly.pdbx_strand_id
1 'polypeptide(L)'
;MGLFDMFKKKDAPAAPATPASVSAAAAADVLCAPVAGRAIKMTDVPDPVFGGEVLGKGCAVWPSEEVVYAPVSGTVTVTMGHAVGIMSTDGIEVLVHVGVDTVNLQGKGFTGYVSQGDTVEAGQPVLKMDRGVIAEAGYKDCVVLAVSNTAEFEAVEMTVEPEAEVEAGAQVLKVTRK
;
A
#
# COMPACT_ATOMS: atom_id res chain seq x y z
N MET A 1 48.07 -21.93 27.29
CA MET A 1 47.09 -21.04 27.95
C MET A 1 46.53 -20.09 26.94
N GLY A 2 45.47 -20.51 26.31
CA GLY A 2 44.83 -19.70 25.26
C GLY A 2 43.95 -18.63 25.86
N LEU A 3 44.29 -17.38 25.66
CA LEU A 3 43.35 -16.29 25.77
C LEU A 3 42.40 -16.38 24.58
N PHE A 4 41.26 -17.02 24.77
CA PHE A 4 40.16 -16.86 23.84
C PHE A 4 39.49 -15.54 24.14
N ASP A 5 39.90 -14.56 23.38
CA ASP A 5 39.25 -13.30 23.30
C ASP A 5 37.84 -13.52 22.79
N MET A 6 36.88 -13.37 23.71
CA MET A 6 35.49 -13.39 23.33
C MET A 6 35.19 -12.08 22.60
N PHE A 7 35.37 -12.09 21.30
CA PHE A 7 34.70 -11.14 20.45
C PHE A 7 33.19 -11.39 20.60
N LYS A 8 32.59 -10.73 21.57
CA LYS A 8 31.17 -10.51 21.61
C LYS A 8 30.82 -9.77 20.31
N LYS A 9 30.40 -10.52 19.30
CA LYS A 9 29.68 -9.93 18.18
C LYS A 9 28.57 -9.10 18.82
N LYS A 10 28.68 -7.80 18.73
CA LYS A 10 27.54 -6.92 19.00
C LYS A 10 26.51 -7.32 17.98
N ASP A 11 25.48 -8.03 18.42
CA ASP A 11 24.34 -8.33 17.59
C ASP A 11 23.80 -6.99 17.11
N ALA A 12 23.92 -6.74 15.80
CA ALA A 12 23.22 -5.63 15.18
C ALA A 12 21.74 -5.79 15.53
N PRO A 13 21.01 -4.69 15.87
CA PRO A 13 19.59 -4.82 16.12
C PRO A 13 18.95 -5.50 14.91
N ALA A 14 18.26 -6.61 15.17
CA ALA A 14 17.55 -7.34 14.14
C ALA A 14 16.63 -6.38 13.40
N ALA A 15 16.67 -6.38 12.06
CA ALA A 15 15.69 -5.65 11.26
C ALA A 15 14.28 -6.04 11.75
N PRO A 16 13.33 -5.11 11.86
CA PRO A 16 11.98 -5.45 12.28
C PRO A 16 11.47 -6.59 11.41
N ALA A 17 10.95 -7.64 12.05
CA ALA A 17 10.44 -8.81 11.35
C ALA A 17 9.32 -8.37 10.40
N THR A 18 9.39 -8.82 9.15
CA THR A 18 8.32 -8.60 8.19
C THR A 18 7.04 -9.28 8.71
N PRO A 19 5.91 -8.56 8.78
CA PRO A 19 4.65 -9.17 9.17
C PRO A 19 4.26 -10.35 8.28
N ALA A 20 3.40 -11.22 8.79
CA ALA A 20 2.84 -12.30 7.98
C ALA A 20 1.94 -11.73 6.87
N SER A 21 1.92 -12.41 5.73
CA SER A 21 0.97 -12.11 4.67
C SER A 21 -0.47 -12.39 5.10
N VAL A 22 -1.41 -11.64 4.55
CA VAL A 22 -2.84 -11.90 4.72
C VAL A 22 -3.38 -12.69 3.52
N SER A 23 -4.49 -13.39 3.73
CA SER A 23 -5.21 -14.01 2.64
C SER A 23 -5.82 -12.93 1.75
N ALA A 24 -5.55 -12.99 0.45
CA ALA A 24 -6.07 -12.04 -0.52
C ALA A 24 -7.01 -12.75 -1.51
N ALA A 25 -8.14 -12.11 -1.79
CA ALA A 25 -9.11 -12.57 -2.79
C ALA A 25 -8.65 -12.17 -4.20
N ALA A 26 -7.42 -12.57 -4.54
CA ALA A 26 -6.79 -12.22 -5.82
C ALA A 26 -7.50 -12.91 -6.99
N ALA A 27 -7.78 -12.13 -8.03
CA ALA A 27 -8.35 -12.61 -9.29
C ALA A 27 -7.90 -11.69 -10.43
N ALA A 28 -8.08 -12.16 -11.67
CA ALA A 28 -7.81 -11.31 -12.83
C ALA A 28 -8.68 -10.06 -12.79
N ASP A 29 -8.08 -8.93 -13.14
CA ASP A 29 -8.75 -7.62 -13.20
C ASP A 29 -9.32 -7.10 -11.87
N VAL A 30 -8.90 -7.67 -10.75
CA VAL A 30 -9.35 -7.31 -9.40
C VAL A 30 -8.19 -6.78 -8.57
N LEU A 31 -8.44 -5.73 -7.78
CA LEU A 31 -7.53 -5.21 -6.79
C LEU A 31 -8.09 -5.42 -5.38
N CYS A 32 -7.21 -5.82 -4.47
CA CYS A 32 -7.56 -6.06 -3.07
C CYS A 32 -7.27 -4.85 -2.19
N ALA A 33 -7.97 -4.75 -1.06
CA ALA A 33 -7.74 -3.68 -0.09
C ALA A 33 -6.30 -3.75 0.44
N PRO A 34 -5.54 -2.66 0.35
CA PRO A 34 -4.16 -2.63 0.84
C PRO A 34 -4.07 -2.58 2.37
N VAL A 35 -5.16 -2.23 3.04
CA VAL A 35 -5.22 -2.11 4.49
C VAL A 35 -6.65 -2.34 4.95
N ALA A 36 -6.82 -2.81 6.18
CA ALA A 36 -8.14 -2.88 6.81
C ALA A 36 -8.62 -1.48 7.19
N GLY A 37 -9.91 -1.24 7.05
CA GLY A 37 -10.54 0.01 7.43
C GLY A 37 -11.80 0.32 6.62
N ARG A 38 -12.15 1.60 6.55
CA ARG A 38 -13.35 2.08 5.88
C ARG A 38 -13.04 2.54 4.45
N ALA A 39 -13.61 1.85 3.48
CA ALA A 39 -13.42 2.16 2.06
C ALA A 39 -14.21 3.41 1.66
N ILE A 40 -13.58 4.30 0.91
CA ILE A 40 -14.19 5.51 0.36
C ILE A 40 -13.91 5.63 -1.13
N LYS A 41 -14.74 6.42 -1.81
CA LYS A 41 -14.49 6.79 -3.22
C LYS A 41 -13.20 7.60 -3.35
N MET A 42 -12.50 7.48 -4.46
CA MET A 42 -11.35 8.34 -4.76
C MET A 42 -11.73 9.82 -4.71
N THR A 43 -12.90 10.16 -5.20
CA THR A 43 -13.41 11.55 -5.20
C THR A 43 -13.66 12.13 -3.81
N ASP A 44 -13.71 11.30 -2.78
CA ASP A 44 -13.88 11.72 -1.38
C ASP A 44 -12.53 11.87 -0.64
N VAL A 45 -11.41 11.56 -1.30
CA VAL A 45 -10.08 11.78 -0.71
C VAL A 45 -9.84 13.28 -0.56
N PRO A 46 -9.46 13.76 0.63
CA PRO A 46 -9.27 15.19 0.90
C PRO A 46 -7.93 15.72 0.36
N ASP A 47 -7.72 15.52 -0.92
CA ASP A 47 -6.54 15.94 -1.68
C ASP A 47 -6.96 16.23 -3.11
N PRO A 48 -6.64 17.40 -3.68
CA PRO A 48 -7.10 17.76 -5.03
C PRO A 48 -6.52 16.88 -6.13
N VAL A 49 -5.33 16.31 -5.93
CA VAL A 49 -4.69 15.43 -6.91
C VAL A 49 -5.36 14.06 -6.91
N PHE A 50 -5.49 13.44 -5.76
CA PHE A 50 -6.16 12.12 -5.65
C PHE A 50 -7.67 12.25 -5.85
N GLY A 51 -8.31 13.16 -5.14
CA GLY A 51 -9.74 13.40 -5.26
C GLY A 51 -10.18 13.87 -6.66
N GLY A 52 -9.28 14.51 -7.39
CA GLY A 52 -9.48 14.87 -8.81
C GLY A 52 -9.15 13.75 -9.79
N GLU A 53 -8.78 12.56 -9.30
CA GLU A 53 -8.39 11.40 -10.11
C GLU A 53 -7.21 11.67 -11.07
N VAL A 54 -6.36 12.65 -10.76
CA VAL A 54 -5.22 13.05 -11.59
C VAL A 54 -4.19 11.93 -11.75
N LEU A 55 -3.97 11.15 -10.70
CA LEU A 55 -3.05 10.01 -10.70
C LEU A 55 -3.72 8.68 -10.99
N GLY A 56 -4.98 8.70 -11.39
CA GLY A 56 -5.75 7.52 -11.76
C GLY A 56 -7.02 7.36 -10.95
N LYS A 57 -7.90 6.51 -11.43
CA LYS A 57 -9.12 6.12 -10.74
C LYS A 57 -8.84 5.00 -9.75
N GLY A 58 -9.70 4.86 -8.76
CA GLY A 58 -9.58 3.83 -7.75
C GLY A 58 -10.45 4.10 -6.54
N CYS A 59 -9.90 3.86 -5.38
CA CYS A 59 -10.55 4.13 -4.09
C CYS A 59 -9.50 4.47 -3.03
N ALA A 60 -9.96 4.70 -1.82
CA ALA A 60 -9.08 4.85 -0.67
C ALA A 60 -9.69 4.16 0.55
N VAL A 61 -8.89 3.97 1.58
CA VAL A 61 -9.31 3.36 2.84
C VAL A 61 -8.83 4.24 3.99
N TRP A 62 -9.75 4.63 4.88
CA TRP A 62 -9.37 5.17 6.18
C TRP A 62 -8.93 4.01 7.06
N PRO A 63 -7.63 3.90 7.37
CA PRO A 63 -7.08 2.69 7.96
C PRO A 63 -7.51 2.51 9.42
N SER A 64 -7.70 1.26 9.81
CA SER A 64 -7.81 0.84 11.21
C SER A 64 -6.55 0.11 11.71
N GLU A 65 -5.61 -0.18 10.80
CA GLU A 65 -4.37 -0.89 11.06
C GLU A 65 -3.20 -0.17 10.38
N GLU A 66 -1.97 -0.61 10.65
CA GLU A 66 -0.75 0.07 10.22
C GLU A 66 0.01 -0.64 9.10
N VAL A 67 -0.17 -1.94 8.93
CA VAL A 67 0.51 -2.70 7.87
C VAL A 67 -0.25 -2.55 6.58
N VAL A 68 0.49 -2.24 5.51
CA VAL A 68 -0.03 -2.08 4.15
C VAL A 68 0.44 -3.25 3.30
N TYR A 69 -0.48 -3.86 2.57
CA TYR A 69 -0.28 -5.09 1.81
C TYR A 69 -0.41 -4.83 0.30
N ALA A 70 0.26 -5.67 -0.50
CA ALA A 70 0.13 -5.60 -1.95
C ALA A 70 -1.31 -5.88 -2.39
N PRO A 71 -1.94 -4.98 -3.16
CA PRO A 71 -3.31 -5.15 -3.64
C PRO A 71 -3.42 -6.10 -4.84
N VAL A 72 -2.30 -6.41 -5.45
CA VAL A 72 -2.17 -7.27 -6.63
C VAL A 72 -0.87 -8.06 -6.54
N SER A 73 -0.79 -9.16 -7.26
CA SER A 73 0.47 -9.85 -7.52
C SER A 73 1.17 -9.20 -8.72
N GLY A 74 2.48 -9.03 -8.63
CA GLY A 74 3.25 -8.42 -9.70
C GLY A 74 4.65 -8.02 -9.29
N THR A 75 5.19 -7.02 -9.96
CA THR A 75 6.55 -6.50 -9.75
C THR A 75 6.51 -5.09 -9.20
N VAL A 76 7.29 -4.84 -8.16
CA VAL A 76 7.43 -3.50 -7.56
C VAL A 76 8.18 -2.60 -8.55
N THR A 77 7.55 -1.52 -8.98
CA THR A 77 8.11 -0.58 -9.96
C THR A 77 8.81 0.61 -9.30
N VAL A 78 8.32 1.02 -8.14
CA VAL A 78 8.89 2.13 -7.36
C VAL A 78 8.53 1.95 -5.89
N THR A 79 9.45 2.37 -5.02
CA THR A 79 9.19 2.53 -3.60
C THR A 79 9.60 3.92 -3.15
N MET A 80 8.72 4.55 -2.39
CA MET A 80 8.99 5.71 -1.56
C MET A 80 8.57 5.34 -0.14
N GLY A 81 9.05 6.02 0.89
CA GLY A 81 8.67 5.63 2.26
C GLY A 81 7.16 5.47 2.44
N HIS A 82 6.39 6.38 1.90
CA HIS A 82 4.92 6.48 2.02
C HIS A 82 4.14 5.83 0.86
N ALA A 83 4.81 5.34 -0.19
CA ALA A 83 4.14 4.85 -1.39
C ALA A 83 4.87 3.68 -2.04
N VAL A 84 4.13 2.81 -2.70
CA VAL A 84 4.63 1.68 -3.48
C VAL A 84 3.86 1.60 -4.78
N GLY A 85 4.60 1.52 -5.90
CA GLY A 85 4.03 1.22 -7.22
C GLY A 85 4.24 -0.26 -7.56
N ILE A 86 3.25 -0.90 -8.15
CA ILE A 86 3.29 -2.30 -8.57
C ILE A 86 2.70 -2.43 -9.97
N MET A 87 3.42 -3.08 -10.87
CA MET A 87 2.87 -3.54 -12.12
C MET A 87 2.33 -4.95 -11.91
N SER A 88 1.02 -5.12 -12.02
CA SER A 88 0.41 -6.43 -11.85
C SER A 88 0.80 -7.40 -12.97
N THR A 89 0.64 -8.69 -12.72
CA THR A 89 0.93 -9.73 -13.72
C THR A 89 0.03 -9.65 -14.95
N ASP A 90 -1.12 -9.00 -14.84
CA ASP A 90 -2.08 -8.80 -15.92
C ASP A 90 -2.10 -7.36 -16.49
N GLY A 91 -1.07 -6.56 -16.17
CA GLY A 91 -0.82 -5.27 -16.82
C GLY A 91 -1.52 -4.07 -16.20
N ILE A 92 -1.95 -4.16 -14.95
CA ILE A 92 -2.53 -3.02 -14.21
C ILE A 92 -1.40 -2.31 -13.46
N GLU A 93 -1.19 -1.03 -13.74
CA GLU A 93 -0.28 -0.19 -12.95
C GLU A 93 -0.99 0.32 -11.71
N VAL A 94 -0.49 -0.09 -10.54
CA VAL A 94 -1.11 0.20 -9.26
C VAL A 94 -0.21 1.08 -8.43
N LEU A 95 -0.78 2.14 -7.86
CA LEU A 95 -0.14 2.98 -6.86
C LEU A 95 -0.87 2.82 -5.53
N VAL A 96 -0.12 2.45 -4.50
CA VAL A 96 -0.57 2.50 -3.10
C VAL A 96 0.15 3.68 -2.45
N HIS A 97 -0.61 4.67 -1.99
CA HIS A 97 -0.07 5.89 -1.41
C HIS A 97 -0.66 6.13 -0.03
N VAL A 98 0.18 6.18 0.98
CA VAL A 98 -0.26 6.37 2.36
C VAL A 98 -0.30 7.84 2.72
N GLY A 99 -1.49 8.32 3.01
CA GLY A 99 -1.75 9.64 3.56
C GLY A 99 -1.80 10.77 2.53
N VAL A 100 -2.17 11.92 3.02
CA VAL A 100 -2.20 13.20 2.28
C VAL A 100 -1.00 14.03 2.72
N ASP A 101 -0.21 14.51 1.77
CA ASP A 101 1.01 15.31 1.99
C ASP A 101 2.11 14.61 2.81
N THR A 102 2.00 13.33 3.03
CA THR A 102 2.96 12.53 3.82
C THR A 102 4.35 12.40 3.17
N VAL A 103 4.49 12.76 1.90
CA VAL A 103 5.79 12.96 1.24
C VAL A 103 6.67 13.93 2.02
N ASN A 104 6.09 14.90 2.70
CA ASN A 104 6.80 15.89 3.51
C ASN A 104 7.46 15.30 4.76
N LEU A 105 7.07 14.08 5.15
CA LEU A 105 7.72 13.34 6.26
C LEU A 105 9.08 12.76 5.87
N GLN A 106 9.40 12.72 4.57
CA GLN A 106 10.69 12.21 4.06
C GLN A 106 11.02 10.79 4.56
N GLY A 107 9.99 9.94 4.62
CA GLY A 107 10.11 8.55 5.07
C GLY A 107 9.97 8.35 6.59
N LYS A 108 9.93 9.41 7.37
CA LYS A 108 9.72 9.30 8.82
C LYS A 108 8.33 8.73 9.13
N GLY A 109 8.30 7.71 9.97
CA GLY A 109 7.07 7.00 10.32
C GLY A 109 6.68 5.89 9.36
N PHE A 110 7.56 5.55 8.41
CA PHE A 110 7.33 4.47 7.46
C PHE A 110 8.45 3.43 7.52
N THR A 111 8.07 2.17 7.41
CA THR A 111 9.00 1.03 7.31
C THR A 111 8.68 0.28 6.01
N GLY A 112 9.66 0.16 5.11
CA GLY A 112 9.50 -0.57 3.85
C GLY A 112 9.88 -2.04 4.00
N TYR A 113 9.14 -2.92 3.32
CA TYR A 113 9.41 -4.37 3.30
C TYR A 113 9.80 -4.89 1.92
N VAL A 114 9.71 -4.05 0.90
CA VAL A 114 10.01 -4.40 -0.49
C VAL A 114 10.89 -3.35 -1.14
N SER A 115 11.56 -3.75 -2.20
CA SER A 115 12.41 -2.88 -3.03
C SER A 115 11.97 -2.93 -4.48
N GLN A 116 12.32 -1.90 -5.25
CA GLN A 116 12.10 -1.87 -6.69
C GLN A 116 12.69 -3.12 -7.35
N GLY A 117 11.90 -3.77 -8.19
CA GLY A 117 12.27 -5.00 -8.89
C GLY A 117 11.83 -6.28 -8.18
N ASP A 118 11.40 -6.20 -6.91
CA ASP A 118 10.90 -7.36 -6.19
C ASP A 118 9.59 -7.86 -6.81
N THR A 119 9.43 -9.18 -6.79
CA THR A 119 8.14 -9.82 -7.08
C THR A 119 7.35 -9.94 -5.79
N VAL A 120 6.08 -9.55 -5.83
CA VAL A 120 5.16 -9.63 -4.69
C VAL A 120 3.91 -10.40 -5.06
N GLU A 121 3.29 -11.00 -4.06
CA GLU A 121 1.97 -11.61 -4.16
C GLU A 121 0.93 -10.72 -3.46
N ALA A 122 -0.29 -10.71 -3.98
CA ALA A 122 -1.40 -10.01 -3.32
C ALA A 122 -1.53 -10.49 -1.87
N GLY A 123 -1.63 -9.54 -0.92
CA GLY A 123 -1.66 -9.83 0.50
C GLY A 123 -0.29 -9.88 1.18
N GLN A 124 0.80 -9.74 0.43
CA GLN A 124 2.14 -9.63 1.01
C GLN A 124 2.36 -8.24 1.60
N PRO A 125 2.94 -8.10 2.81
CA PRO A 125 3.28 -6.79 3.37
C PRO A 125 4.26 -6.03 2.48
N VAL A 126 3.99 -4.77 2.21
CA VAL A 126 4.85 -3.91 1.40
C VAL A 126 5.43 -2.74 2.20
N LEU A 127 4.68 -2.21 3.14
CA LEU A 127 5.17 -1.19 4.07
C LEU A 127 4.33 -1.18 5.35
N LYS A 128 4.85 -0.48 6.36
CA LYS A 128 4.12 -0.16 7.60
C LYS A 128 4.15 1.34 7.81
N MET A 129 3.02 1.92 8.19
CA MET A 129 2.92 3.30 8.63
C MET A 129 2.87 3.38 10.16
N ASP A 130 3.40 4.45 10.72
CA ASP A 130 3.14 4.85 12.10
C ASP A 130 2.06 5.93 12.08
N ARG A 131 0.84 5.56 12.40
CA ARG A 131 -0.31 6.47 12.38
C ARG A 131 -0.17 7.61 13.38
N GLY A 132 0.50 7.36 14.52
CA GLY A 132 0.79 8.37 15.52
C GLY A 132 1.73 9.46 14.97
N VAL A 133 2.77 9.09 14.26
CA VAL A 133 3.71 10.03 13.61
C VAL A 133 2.99 10.87 12.55
N ILE A 134 2.15 10.25 11.73
CA ILE A 134 1.36 10.95 10.70
C ILE A 134 0.42 11.98 11.34
N ALA A 135 -0.32 11.58 12.37
CA ALA A 135 -1.25 12.45 13.07
C ALA A 135 -0.55 13.60 13.81
N GLU A 136 0.57 13.32 14.47
CA GLU A 136 1.36 14.32 15.17
C GLU A 136 1.92 15.38 14.22
N ALA A 137 2.26 15.00 13.01
CA ALA A 137 2.69 15.92 11.96
C ALA A 137 1.54 16.74 11.35
N GLY A 138 0.29 16.45 11.70
CA GLY A 138 -0.90 17.13 11.19
C GLY A 138 -1.41 16.60 9.86
N TYR A 139 -0.94 15.44 9.40
CA TYR A 139 -1.36 14.81 8.15
C TYR A 139 -2.47 13.78 8.36
N LYS A 140 -3.21 13.50 7.29
CA LYS A 140 -4.23 12.46 7.25
C LYS A 140 -3.61 11.16 6.75
N ASP A 141 -4.09 10.03 7.26
CA ASP A 141 -3.50 8.72 7.02
C ASP A 141 -4.26 7.85 6.02
N CYS A 142 -5.20 8.42 5.26
CA CYS A 142 -5.95 7.62 4.31
C CYS A 142 -5.02 6.96 3.28
N VAL A 143 -5.26 5.68 3.01
CA VAL A 143 -4.47 4.89 2.09
C VAL A 143 -5.15 4.87 0.72
N VAL A 144 -4.51 5.48 -0.25
CA VAL A 144 -5.03 5.58 -1.63
C VAL A 144 -4.60 4.36 -2.43
N LEU A 145 -5.55 3.80 -3.18
CA LEU A 145 -5.33 2.73 -4.15
C LEU A 145 -5.77 3.24 -5.53
N ALA A 146 -4.80 3.55 -6.38
CA ALA A 146 -5.03 4.11 -7.69
C ALA A 146 -4.55 3.18 -8.81
N VAL A 147 -5.29 3.15 -9.91
CA VAL A 147 -4.87 2.53 -11.17
C VAL A 147 -4.26 3.62 -12.05
N SER A 148 -2.93 3.67 -12.11
CA SER A 148 -2.21 4.76 -12.80
C SER A 148 -2.43 4.76 -14.30
N ASN A 149 -2.63 3.58 -14.90
CA ASN A 149 -2.92 3.43 -16.32
C ASN A 149 -4.44 3.31 -16.62
N THR A 150 -5.25 4.03 -15.89
CA THR A 150 -6.73 4.05 -16.05
C THR A 150 -7.17 4.22 -17.50
N ALA A 151 -6.44 5.01 -18.30
CA ALA A 151 -6.78 5.27 -19.70
C ALA A 151 -6.74 4.03 -20.61
N GLU A 152 -6.08 2.96 -20.17
CA GLU A 152 -6.03 1.68 -20.90
C GLU A 152 -7.26 0.80 -20.64
N PHE A 153 -8.10 1.18 -19.70
CA PHE A 153 -9.30 0.43 -19.30
C PHE A 153 -10.57 1.18 -19.63
N GLU A 154 -11.65 0.43 -19.85
CA GLU A 154 -12.98 0.99 -20.04
C GLU A 154 -13.53 1.56 -18.72
N ALA A 155 -13.33 0.83 -17.63
CA ALA A 155 -13.81 1.24 -16.31
C ALA A 155 -12.88 0.75 -15.19
N VAL A 156 -12.85 1.53 -14.10
CA VAL A 156 -12.28 1.16 -12.80
C VAL A 156 -13.34 1.46 -11.75
N GLU A 157 -13.87 0.44 -11.11
CA GLU A 157 -15.05 0.54 -10.25
C GLU A 157 -14.83 -0.12 -8.89
N MET A 158 -15.40 0.46 -7.85
CA MET A 158 -15.44 -0.16 -6.54
C MET A 158 -16.36 -1.38 -6.55
N THR A 159 -15.91 -2.45 -5.91
CA THR A 159 -16.69 -3.69 -5.74
C THR A 159 -17.37 -3.79 -4.38
N VAL A 160 -17.16 -2.79 -3.52
CA VAL A 160 -17.79 -2.64 -2.20
C VAL A 160 -18.55 -1.34 -2.16
N GLU A 161 -19.56 -1.25 -1.28
CA GLU A 161 -20.26 0.00 -1.06
C GLU A 161 -19.32 1.04 -0.44
N PRO A 162 -19.40 2.31 -0.88
CA PRO A 162 -18.68 3.39 -0.21
C PRO A 162 -19.04 3.43 1.29
N GLU A 163 -18.04 3.71 2.12
CA GLU A 163 -18.13 3.73 3.60
C GLU A 163 -18.19 2.33 4.24
N ALA A 164 -18.14 1.23 3.47
CA ALA A 164 -18.09 -0.11 4.03
C ALA A 164 -16.75 -0.40 4.71
N GLU A 165 -16.80 -1.15 5.80
CA GLU A 165 -15.60 -1.71 6.44
C GLU A 165 -15.07 -2.87 5.62
N VAL A 166 -13.77 -2.88 5.36
CA VAL A 166 -13.09 -3.92 4.62
C VAL A 166 -11.89 -4.46 5.40
N GLU A 167 -11.60 -5.73 5.19
CA GLU A 167 -10.36 -6.32 5.67
C GLU A 167 -9.26 -6.20 4.61
N ALA A 168 -8.00 -6.16 5.04
CA ALA A 168 -6.88 -6.23 4.12
C ALA A 168 -6.98 -7.51 3.28
N GLY A 169 -6.79 -7.40 1.96
CA GLY A 169 -6.93 -8.53 1.05
C GLY A 169 -8.33 -8.76 0.48
N ALA A 170 -9.36 -8.10 0.99
CA ALA A 170 -10.69 -8.16 0.40
C ALA A 170 -10.73 -7.45 -0.96
N GLN A 171 -11.52 -7.93 -1.91
CA GLN A 171 -11.71 -7.25 -3.20
C GLN A 171 -12.36 -5.89 -2.99
N VAL A 172 -11.78 -4.84 -3.57
CA VAL A 172 -12.31 -3.47 -3.46
C VAL A 172 -12.47 -2.77 -4.80
N LEU A 173 -11.70 -3.16 -5.81
CA LEU A 173 -11.76 -2.60 -7.15
C LEU A 173 -11.78 -3.70 -8.20
N LYS A 174 -12.43 -3.38 -9.31
CA LYS A 174 -12.39 -4.16 -10.54
C LYS A 174 -12.13 -3.24 -11.73
N VAL A 175 -11.25 -3.66 -12.63
CA VAL A 175 -11.06 -3.01 -13.92
C VAL A 175 -11.84 -3.75 -15.00
N THR A 176 -12.40 -3.00 -15.95
CA THR A 176 -13.01 -3.55 -17.16
C THR A 176 -12.09 -3.21 -18.31
N ARG A 177 -11.68 -4.21 -19.09
CA ARG A 177 -10.81 -4.03 -20.24
C ARG A 177 -11.59 -3.50 -21.44
N LYS A 178 -10.92 -2.73 -22.28
CA LYS A 178 -11.46 -2.25 -23.56
C LYS A 178 -11.60 -3.40 -24.56
#